data_dd021fa4671dab7fbc4a75c01047cf6e
#
_entry.id   dd021fa4671dab7fbc4a75c01047cf6e
#
_cell.length_a   1.000
_cell.length_b   1.000
_cell.length_c   1.000
_cell.angle_alpha   90.00
_cell.angle_beta   90.00
_cell.angle_gamma   90.00
#
_symmetry.space_group_name_H-M   'P 1'
#
loop_
_entity.id
_entity.type
_entity.pdbx_description
1 polymer ?
#
loop_
_entity_poly.entity_id
_entity_poly.type
_entity_poly.pdbx_seq_one_letter_code
_entity_poly.pdbx_strand_id
1 'polypeptide(L)'
;MKICAIGLRGIPDVMGGIESHCQQLYPRMVKNGASVTVIARSPYVKQKKYTFEGVNVLSVWTLKHKFLETFMHTFFAIIYARIFVHPDVIHLHAIGPALFAPLARLLGMKVVVTHHGADYDRQKWNGFAKFILKLGEKMGVVFGNKVFVVGKTLTERLKQQFPDHADKIVYVPNGMLPSFSGDISSDYLPQELSVSPQNYVLTVGRLVPEKGFHDLVVAYKKANTGLKLVIVGDADHRDEYSVTLLKQANDDILFAGRRGGDELKALFKHAKVFILPSYHEGLPIVALEAISAGTNVLLSDIAPNLDIEAPTDSYFPVGDTGSLSNKITNIDSLSLGMDQAGFLQKFNWDRIAQSTQDYISALFDKKVN
;
A
#
# COMPACT_ATOMS: atom_id res chain seq x y z
N MET A 1 7.08 -15.60 -20.23
CA MET A 1 7.97 -14.93 -19.27
C MET A 1 7.64 -15.42 -17.87
N LYS A 2 8.63 -15.86 -17.12
CA LYS A 2 8.49 -16.36 -15.73
C LYS A 2 8.97 -15.28 -14.75
N ILE A 3 8.10 -14.82 -13.87
CA ILE A 3 8.39 -13.80 -12.86
C ILE A 3 8.33 -14.44 -11.48
N CYS A 4 9.31 -14.16 -10.64
CA CYS A 4 9.29 -14.56 -9.24
C CYS A 4 9.29 -13.33 -8.34
N ALA A 5 8.21 -13.14 -7.59
CA ALA A 5 8.00 -12.00 -6.70
C ALA A 5 8.46 -12.32 -5.28
N ILE A 6 9.24 -11.41 -4.70
CA ILE A 6 9.82 -11.54 -3.36
C ILE A 6 9.69 -10.19 -2.63
N GLY A 7 9.52 -10.22 -1.31
CA GLY A 7 9.50 -9.02 -0.48
C GLY A 7 8.16 -8.75 0.21
N LEU A 8 7.13 -9.53 -0.13
CA LEU A 8 5.83 -9.51 0.53
C LEU A 8 5.70 -10.65 1.55
N ARG A 9 4.70 -10.56 2.43
CA ARG A 9 4.37 -11.61 3.41
C ARG A 9 3.67 -12.78 2.76
N GLY A 10 2.75 -12.52 1.82
CA GLY A 10 1.95 -13.51 1.11
C GLY A 10 0.70 -12.93 0.48
N ILE A 11 -0.01 -13.73 -0.30
CA ILE A 11 -1.33 -13.49 -0.89
C ILE A 11 -2.13 -14.80 -0.87
N PRO A 12 -3.49 -14.81 -0.87
CA PRO A 12 -4.36 -13.67 -0.65
C PRO A 12 -4.53 -13.32 0.83
N ASP A 13 -5.24 -12.23 1.08
CA ASP A 13 -5.82 -11.84 2.38
C ASP A 13 -4.79 -11.63 3.50
N VAL A 14 -3.55 -11.37 3.13
CA VAL A 14 -2.50 -10.94 4.07
C VAL A 14 -2.50 -9.41 4.13
N MET A 15 -2.69 -8.86 5.33
CA MET A 15 -2.82 -7.42 5.52
C MET A 15 -1.52 -6.67 5.23
N GLY A 16 -1.58 -5.67 4.36
CA GLY A 16 -0.49 -4.75 4.05
C GLY A 16 -0.61 -4.15 2.65
N GLY A 17 -0.09 -2.93 2.46
CA GLY A 17 -0.17 -2.25 1.16
C GLY A 17 0.58 -2.97 0.05
N ILE A 18 1.73 -3.60 0.35
CA ILE A 18 2.50 -4.39 -0.61
C ILE A 18 1.73 -5.67 -0.97
N GLU A 19 1.13 -6.32 0.01
CA GLU A 19 0.31 -7.53 -0.16
C GLU A 19 -0.89 -7.22 -1.05
N SER A 20 -1.64 -6.15 -0.75
CA SER A 20 -2.77 -5.67 -1.56
C SER A 20 -2.34 -5.32 -2.99
N HIS A 21 -1.21 -4.61 -3.16
CA HIS A 21 -0.64 -4.33 -4.49
C HIS A 21 -0.37 -5.64 -5.26
N CYS A 22 0.32 -6.60 -4.65
CA CYS A 22 0.69 -7.86 -5.30
C CYS A 22 -0.54 -8.73 -5.61
N GLN A 23 -1.53 -8.74 -4.72
CA GLN A 23 -2.80 -9.45 -4.89
C GLN A 23 -3.61 -8.91 -6.09
N GLN A 24 -3.47 -7.64 -6.41
CA GLN A 24 -4.12 -7.03 -7.57
C GLN A 24 -3.30 -7.14 -8.86
N LEU A 25 -1.99 -6.95 -8.77
CA LEU A 25 -1.10 -6.92 -9.92
C LEU A 25 -0.92 -8.31 -10.56
N TYR A 26 -0.53 -9.30 -9.77
CA TYR A 26 -0.07 -10.58 -10.33
C TYR A 26 -1.15 -11.44 -10.97
N PRO A 27 -2.38 -11.56 -10.46
CA PRO A 27 -3.44 -12.27 -11.16
C PRO A 27 -3.72 -11.68 -12.56
N ARG A 28 -3.65 -10.35 -12.68
CA ARG A 28 -3.83 -9.67 -13.97
C ARG A 28 -2.69 -9.95 -14.94
N MET A 29 -1.45 -9.94 -14.44
CA MET A 29 -0.30 -10.32 -15.26
C MET A 29 -0.38 -11.79 -15.73
N VAL A 30 -0.93 -12.70 -14.89
CA VAL A 30 -1.19 -14.08 -15.29
C VAL A 30 -2.26 -14.15 -16.38
N LYS A 31 -3.34 -13.39 -16.26
CA LYS A 31 -4.37 -13.28 -17.32
C LYS A 31 -3.77 -12.76 -18.64
N ASN A 32 -2.76 -11.90 -18.56
CA ASN A 32 -2.01 -11.38 -19.71
C ASN A 32 -0.89 -12.34 -20.21
N GLY A 33 -0.86 -13.61 -19.73
CA GLY A 33 0.03 -14.66 -20.21
C GLY A 33 1.39 -14.76 -19.50
N ALA A 34 1.64 -14.04 -18.41
CA ALA A 34 2.82 -14.24 -17.59
C ALA A 34 2.69 -15.47 -16.69
N SER A 35 3.80 -16.15 -16.41
CA SER A 35 3.87 -17.16 -15.34
C SER A 35 4.43 -16.50 -14.09
N VAL A 36 3.62 -16.36 -13.05
CA VAL A 36 4.01 -15.68 -11.82
C VAL A 36 4.09 -16.65 -10.64
N THR A 37 5.21 -16.58 -9.92
CA THR A 37 5.41 -17.27 -8.64
C THR A 37 5.69 -16.24 -7.56
N VAL A 38 4.92 -16.26 -6.48
CA VAL A 38 5.14 -15.45 -5.28
C VAL A 38 5.83 -16.32 -4.24
N ILE A 39 6.96 -15.85 -3.68
CA ILE A 39 7.59 -16.50 -2.52
C ILE A 39 7.11 -15.77 -1.26
N ALA A 40 6.20 -16.44 -0.55
CA ALA A 40 5.60 -15.96 0.69
C ALA A 40 6.42 -16.35 1.91
N ARG A 41 6.26 -15.62 3.02
CA ARG A 41 6.88 -15.91 4.31
C ARG A 41 6.05 -16.92 5.08
N SER A 42 6.66 -18.03 5.53
CA SER A 42 5.96 -19.14 6.19
C SER A 42 5.06 -18.74 7.39
N PRO A 43 5.38 -17.73 8.22
CA PRO A 43 4.51 -17.36 9.34
C PRO A 43 3.17 -16.74 8.95
N TYR A 44 2.99 -16.31 7.68
CA TYR A 44 1.82 -15.57 7.22
C TYR A 44 0.90 -16.36 6.29
N VAL A 45 1.31 -17.55 5.89
CA VAL A 45 0.53 -18.41 5.00
C VAL A 45 0.42 -19.82 5.57
N LYS A 46 -0.76 -20.45 5.44
CA LYS A 46 -1.05 -21.75 6.05
C LYS A 46 -0.46 -22.93 5.27
N GLN A 47 -0.39 -22.79 3.95
CA GLN A 47 0.05 -23.86 3.05
C GLN A 47 1.46 -23.62 2.52
N LYS A 48 2.23 -24.69 2.32
CA LYS A 48 3.58 -24.58 1.73
C LYS A 48 3.56 -24.26 0.24
N LYS A 49 2.52 -24.69 -0.46
CA LYS A 49 2.33 -24.48 -1.90
C LYS A 49 0.84 -24.45 -2.23
N TYR A 50 0.41 -23.43 -2.95
CA TYR A 50 -0.97 -23.28 -3.44
C TYR A 50 -1.01 -22.33 -4.65
N THR A 51 -2.18 -22.20 -5.26
CA THR A 51 -2.42 -21.28 -6.37
C THR A 51 -3.54 -20.31 -5.99
N PHE A 52 -3.35 -19.05 -6.31
CA PHE A 52 -4.34 -17.99 -6.15
C PHE A 52 -4.54 -17.28 -7.49
N GLU A 53 -5.72 -17.36 -8.08
CA GLU A 53 -6.06 -16.78 -9.40
C GLU A 53 -4.97 -16.99 -10.47
N GLY A 54 -4.42 -18.21 -10.55
CA GLY A 54 -3.36 -18.58 -11.48
C GLY A 54 -1.94 -18.23 -11.05
N VAL A 55 -1.76 -17.47 -9.96
CA VAL A 55 -0.47 -17.17 -9.37
C VAL A 55 -0.02 -18.34 -8.50
N ASN A 56 1.18 -18.89 -8.74
CA ASN A 56 1.76 -19.89 -7.86
C ASN A 56 2.29 -19.21 -6.59
N VAL A 57 1.92 -19.73 -5.42
CA VAL A 57 2.45 -19.27 -4.14
C VAL A 57 3.24 -20.35 -3.46
N LEU A 58 4.48 -20.04 -3.12
CA LEU A 58 5.41 -20.93 -2.43
C LEU A 58 5.81 -20.31 -1.10
N SER A 59 5.72 -21.08 -0.02
CA SER A 59 6.11 -20.64 1.32
C SER A 59 7.57 -21.01 1.58
N VAL A 60 8.41 -20.03 1.85
CA VAL A 60 9.79 -20.21 2.30
C VAL A 60 9.90 -19.82 3.77
N TRP A 61 10.67 -20.62 4.50
CA TRP A 61 10.88 -20.40 5.93
C TRP A 61 11.57 -19.07 6.21
N THR A 62 11.16 -18.42 7.31
CA THR A 62 11.85 -17.27 7.90
C THR A 62 11.64 -17.26 9.41
N LEU A 63 12.58 -16.66 10.11
CA LEU A 63 12.43 -16.37 11.54
C LEU A 63 11.48 -15.20 11.73
N LYS A 64 10.46 -15.35 12.60
CA LYS A 64 9.55 -14.25 12.95
C LYS A 64 10.28 -13.27 13.88
N HIS A 65 10.92 -12.24 13.30
CA HIS A 65 11.68 -11.25 14.03
C HIS A 65 11.53 -9.87 13.37
N LYS A 66 11.23 -8.86 14.18
CA LYS A 66 10.88 -7.49 13.72
C LYS A 66 11.82 -6.90 12.65
N PHE A 67 13.12 -7.15 12.73
CA PHE A 67 14.14 -6.57 11.83
C PHE A 67 14.74 -7.59 10.85
N LEU A 68 15.01 -8.81 11.30
CA LEU A 68 15.74 -9.81 10.52
C LEU A 68 14.85 -10.59 9.54
N GLU A 69 13.55 -10.66 9.79
CA GLU A 69 12.61 -11.45 8.99
C GLU A 69 12.72 -11.14 7.49
N THR A 70 12.67 -9.87 7.13
CA THR A 70 12.71 -9.46 5.73
C THR A 70 14.03 -9.83 5.06
N PHE A 71 15.16 -9.58 5.74
CA PHE A 71 16.48 -9.82 5.17
C PHE A 71 16.76 -11.31 4.99
N MET A 72 16.51 -12.11 6.04
CA MET A 72 16.70 -13.56 5.99
C MET A 72 15.80 -14.20 4.92
N HIS A 73 14.51 -13.82 4.93
CA HIS A 73 13.58 -14.35 3.93
C HIS A 73 14.03 -14.01 2.51
N THR A 74 14.39 -12.75 2.24
CA THR A 74 14.78 -12.31 0.89
C THR A 74 16.02 -13.08 0.41
N PHE A 75 17.02 -13.23 1.27
CA PHE A 75 18.23 -14.00 0.93
C PHE A 75 17.88 -15.43 0.54
N PHE A 76 17.18 -16.18 1.40
CA PHE A 76 16.81 -17.57 1.13
C PHE A 76 15.83 -17.69 -0.06
N ALA A 77 14.91 -16.75 -0.21
CA ALA A 77 13.96 -16.74 -1.32
C ALA A 77 14.64 -16.56 -2.68
N ILE A 78 15.67 -15.71 -2.79
CA ILE A 78 16.44 -15.55 -4.02
C ILE A 78 17.20 -16.82 -4.38
N ILE A 79 17.86 -17.46 -3.39
CA ILE A 79 18.54 -18.73 -3.62
C ILE A 79 17.55 -19.82 -4.03
N TYR A 80 16.42 -19.94 -3.30
CA TYR A 80 15.34 -20.86 -3.63
C TYR A 80 14.79 -20.64 -5.04
N ALA A 81 14.54 -19.38 -5.40
CA ALA A 81 14.07 -19.03 -6.73
C ALA A 81 15.03 -19.48 -7.82
N ARG A 82 16.34 -19.27 -7.62
CA ARG A 82 17.37 -19.66 -8.61
C ARG A 82 17.43 -21.17 -8.80
N ILE A 83 17.30 -21.95 -7.72
CA ILE A 83 17.47 -23.42 -7.74
C ILE A 83 16.20 -24.16 -8.18
N PHE A 84 15.01 -23.69 -7.76
CA PHE A 84 13.78 -24.45 -7.90
C PHE A 84 12.73 -23.82 -8.81
N VAL A 85 12.72 -22.49 -8.96
CA VAL A 85 11.71 -21.77 -9.78
C VAL A 85 12.28 -21.44 -11.17
N HIS A 86 13.57 -21.17 -11.27
CA HIS A 86 14.27 -20.75 -12.50
C HIS A 86 13.53 -19.60 -13.21
N PRO A 87 13.29 -18.45 -12.55
CA PRO A 87 12.59 -17.34 -13.15
C PRO A 87 13.48 -16.60 -14.15
N ASP A 88 12.85 -15.98 -15.15
CA ASP A 88 13.50 -15.04 -16.06
C ASP A 88 13.79 -13.71 -15.32
N VAL A 89 12.89 -13.32 -14.39
CA VAL A 89 12.94 -12.05 -13.64
C VAL A 89 12.62 -12.28 -12.17
N ILE A 90 13.44 -11.69 -11.31
CA ILE A 90 13.12 -11.49 -9.90
C ILE A 90 12.48 -10.10 -9.75
N HIS A 91 11.28 -10.05 -9.18
CA HIS A 91 10.59 -8.82 -8.83
C HIS A 91 10.65 -8.60 -7.32
N LEU A 92 11.49 -7.64 -6.90
CA LEU A 92 11.69 -7.29 -5.49
C LEU A 92 10.71 -6.17 -5.08
N HIS A 93 9.96 -6.38 -4.02
CA HIS A 93 9.06 -5.37 -3.47
C HIS A 93 9.66 -4.72 -2.23
N ALA A 94 9.70 -3.39 -2.22
CA ALA A 94 10.27 -2.49 -1.22
C ALA A 94 11.81 -2.45 -1.17
N ILE A 95 12.31 -1.38 -0.57
CA ILE A 95 13.75 -1.07 -0.50
C ILE A 95 14.55 -2.01 0.41
N GLY A 96 13.91 -2.62 1.43
CA GLY A 96 14.58 -3.63 2.26
C GLY A 96 15.01 -4.86 1.45
N PRO A 97 14.10 -5.57 0.77
CA PRO A 97 14.43 -6.65 -0.18
C PRO A 97 15.35 -6.22 -1.32
N ALA A 98 15.25 -4.98 -1.79
CA ALA A 98 16.10 -4.46 -2.87
C ALA A 98 17.60 -4.42 -2.52
N LEU A 99 17.95 -4.48 -1.23
CA LEU A 99 19.34 -4.66 -0.78
C LEU A 99 20.02 -5.88 -1.44
N PHE A 100 19.24 -6.91 -1.77
CA PHE A 100 19.72 -8.15 -2.38
C PHE A 100 19.66 -8.17 -3.92
N ALA A 101 19.39 -7.03 -4.56
CA ALA A 101 19.42 -6.91 -6.02
C ALA A 101 20.79 -7.34 -6.62
N PRO A 102 21.96 -6.98 -6.02
CA PRO A 102 23.25 -7.45 -6.49
C PRO A 102 23.38 -8.98 -6.48
N LEU A 103 22.88 -9.65 -5.43
CA LEU A 103 22.89 -11.12 -5.33
C LEU A 103 22.08 -11.76 -6.47
N ALA A 104 20.87 -11.27 -6.72
CA ALA A 104 20.04 -11.81 -7.79
C ALA A 104 20.68 -11.61 -9.17
N ARG A 105 21.35 -10.46 -9.38
CA ARG A 105 22.15 -10.19 -10.60
C ARG A 105 23.34 -11.12 -10.76
N LEU A 106 24.08 -11.36 -9.67
CA LEU A 106 25.23 -12.29 -9.63
C LEU A 106 24.79 -13.71 -10.00
N LEU A 107 23.60 -14.11 -9.59
CA LEU A 107 23.01 -15.42 -9.93
C LEU A 107 22.41 -15.47 -11.36
N GLY A 108 22.63 -14.44 -12.17
CA GLY A 108 22.26 -14.40 -13.60
C GLY A 108 20.80 -14.05 -13.89
N MET A 109 20.03 -13.62 -12.88
CA MET A 109 18.62 -13.24 -13.07
C MET A 109 18.49 -11.74 -13.40
N LYS A 110 17.52 -11.38 -14.23
CA LYS A 110 17.10 -9.97 -14.34
C LYS A 110 16.36 -9.55 -13.09
N VAL A 111 16.51 -8.29 -12.69
CA VAL A 111 15.93 -7.76 -11.46
C VAL A 111 15.07 -6.55 -11.79
N VAL A 112 13.81 -6.57 -11.33
CA VAL A 112 12.97 -5.38 -11.25
C VAL A 112 12.62 -5.10 -9.80
N VAL A 113 12.44 -3.83 -9.45
CA VAL A 113 12.14 -3.41 -8.09
C VAL A 113 10.88 -2.56 -8.12
N THR A 114 9.91 -2.83 -7.22
CA THR A 114 8.85 -1.86 -6.92
C THR A 114 9.15 -1.15 -5.62
N HIS A 115 9.33 0.17 -5.70
CA HIS A 115 9.55 1.06 -4.60
C HIS A 115 8.20 1.56 -4.06
N HIS A 116 7.81 1.06 -2.88
CA HIS A 116 6.51 1.33 -2.27
C HIS A 116 6.48 2.53 -1.32
N GLY A 117 7.53 3.32 -1.27
CA GLY A 117 7.66 4.48 -0.39
C GLY A 117 9.01 4.52 0.32
N ALA A 118 9.40 5.68 0.79
CA ALA A 118 10.67 5.92 1.46
C ALA A 118 10.61 5.45 2.93
N ASP A 119 10.61 4.13 3.14
CA ASP A 119 10.45 3.53 4.47
C ASP A 119 11.45 4.04 5.52
N TYR A 120 12.59 4.58 5.12
CA TYR A 120 13.57 5.19 6.03
C TYR A 120 13.07 6.51 6.65
N ASP A 121 12.04 7.14 6.13
CA ASP A 121 11.45 8.36 6.70
C ASP A 121 10.54 8.05 7.90
N ARG A 122 10.19 6.77 8.12
CA ARG A 122 9.38 6.37 9.27
C ARG A 122 10.13 6.57 10.59
N GLN A 123 9.44 7.13 11.58
CA GLN A 123 10.00 7.46 12.90
C GLN A 123 10.53 6.25 13.68
N LYS A 124 9.96 5.07 13.46
CA LYS A 124 10.35 3.83 14.16
C LYS A 124 11.78 3.34 13.88
N TRP A 125 12.44 3.85 12.86
CA TRP A 125 13.77 3.39 12.46
C TRP A 125 14.87 4.22 13.11
N ASN A 126 15.83 3.55 13.75
CA ASN A 126 17.06 4.18 14.21
C ASN A 126 18.01 4.50 13.04
N GLY A 127 19.08 5.22 13.30
CA GLY A 127 20.03 5.67 12.26
C GLY A 127 20.63 4.54 11.44
N PHE A 128 20.96 3.42 12.08
CA PHE A 128 21.52 2.25 11.39
C PHE A 128 20.50 1.60 10.45
N ALA A 129 19.26 1.41 10.91
CA ALA A 129 18.20 0.86 10.06
C ALA A 129 17.89 1.79 8.88
N LYS A 130 17.85 3.10 9.08
CA LYS A 130 17.71 4.09 8.01
C LYS A 130 18.84 4.00 6.98
N PHE A 131 20.09 3.83 7.43
CA PHE A 131 21.24 3.65 6.55
C PHE A 131 21.09 2.38 5.70
N ILE A 132 20.73 1.25 6.29
CA ILE A 132 20.51 -0.01 5.57
C ILE A 132 19.37 0.11 4.54
N LEU A 133 18.28 0.79 4.87
CA LEU A 133 17.16 1.01 3.94
C LEU A 133 17.57 1.93 2.78
N LYS A 134 18.34 3.01 3.03
CA LYS A 134 18.91 3.86 1.97
C LYS A 134 19.90 3.10 1.09
N LEU A 135 20.71 2.22 1.68
CA LEU A 135 21.58 1.32 0.93
C LEU A 135 20.76 0.38 0.04
N GLY A 136 19.65 -0.17 0.57
CA GLY A 136 18.74 -1.02 -0.20
C GLY A 136 18.10 -0.27 -1.38
N GLU A 137 17.68 0.99 -1.20
CA GLU A 137 17.22 1.87 -2.28
C GLU A 137 18.31 2.02 -3.35
N LYS A 138 19.53 2.38 -2.95
CA LYS A 138 20.67 2.50 -3.87
C LYS A 138 20.96 1.19 -4.62
N MET A 139 21.02 0.05 -3.90
CA MET A 139 21.25 -1.24 -4.55
C MET A 139 20.13 -1.60 -5.54
N GLY A 140 18.88 -1.32 -5.18
CA GLY A 140 17.73 -1.52 -6.08
C GLY A 140 17.82 -0.69 -7.36
N VAL A 141 18.21 0.58 -7.26
CA VAL A 141 18.36 1.48 -8.42
C VAL A 141 19.57 1.08 -9.28
N VAL A 142 20.73 0.88 -8.67
CA VAL A 142 21.98 0.59 -9.41
C VAL A 142 21.92 -0.77 -10.10
N PHE A 143 21.51 -1.81 -9.40
CA PHE A 143 21.52 -3.19 -9.89
C PHE A 143 20.20 -3.65 -10.50
N GLY A 144 19.09 -2.92 -10.28
CA GLY A 144 17.82 -3.16 -10.96
C GLY A 144 17.93 -2.90 -12.47
N ASN A 145 17.22 -3.71 -13.24
CA ASN A 145 17.03 -3.48 -14.69
C ASN A 145 15.90 -2.45 -14.93
N LYS A 146 14.89 -2.43 -14.04
CA LYS A 146 13.84 -1.40 -13.94
C LYS A 146 13.47 -1.18 -12.48
N VAL A 147 13.06 0.05 -12.17
CA VAL A 147 12.58 0.44 -10.85
C VAL A 147 11.21 1.10 -11.03
N PHE A 148 10.18 0.41 -10.60
CA PHE A 148 8.82 0.93 -10.57
C PHE A 148 8.63 1.71 -9.27
N VAL A 149 8.08 2.91 -9.33
CA VAL A 149 7.86 3.77 -8.16
C VAL A 149 6.39 4.13 -8.10
N VAL A 150 5.75 3.87 -6.96
CA VAL A 150 4.29 4.05 -6.84
C VAL A 150 3.86 5.51 -6.66
N GLY A 151 4.76 6.41 -6.21
CA GLY A 151 4.53 7.84 -6.05
C GLY A 151 5.18 8.67 -7.16
N LYS A 152 4.45 9.65 -7.69
CA LYS A 152 4.95 10.54 -8.76
C LYS A 152 6.09 11.42 -8.24
N THR A 153 5.87 12.10 -7.11
CA THR A 153 6.89 12.94 -6.46
C THR A 153 8.15 12.15 -6.10
N LEU A 154 7.97 10.93 -5.59
CA LEU A 154 9.10 10.05 -5.28
C LEU A 154 9.86 9.62 -6.54
N THR A 155 9.17 9.41 -7.65
CA THR A 155 9.80 9.06 -8.94
C THR A 155 10.75 10.17 -9.39
N GLU A 156 10.29 11.42 -9.35
CA GLU A 156 11.10 12.55 -9.78
C GLU A 156 12.29 12.80 -8.82
N ARG A 157 12.07 12.65 -7.51
CA ARG A 157 13.16 12.69 -6.52
C ARG A 157 14.24 11.65 -6.79
N LEU A 158 13.85 10.39 -7.08
CA LEU A 158 14.82 9.33 -7.37
C LEU A 158 15.57 9.55 -8.68
N LYS A 159 14.92 10.06 -9.72
CA LYS A 159 15.60 10.43 -10.98
C LYS A 159 16.65 11.52 -10.76
N GLN A 160 16.35 12.53 -9.94
CA GLN A 160 17.31 13.58 -9.57
C GLN A 160 18.46 13.03 -8.71
N GLN A 161 18.17 12.11 -7.79
CA GLN A 161 19.17 11.50 -6.90
C GLN A 161 20.09 10.52 -7.65
N PHE A 162 19.60 9.86 -8.70
CA PHE A 162 20.32 8.85 -9.48
C PHE A 162 20.27 9.18 -11.00
N PRO A 163 20.86 10.29 -11.44
CA PRO A 163 20.74 10.77 -12.82
C PRO A 163 21.25 9.75 -13.85
N ASP A 164 22.33 9.02 -13.54
CA ASP A 164 22.89 7.97 -14.42
C ASP A 164 21.99 6.74 -14.59
N HIS A 165 20.91 6.68 -13.82
CA HIS A 165 19.95 5.57 -13.80
C HIS A 165 18.50 6.02 -14.00
N ALA A 166 18.29 7.29 -14.36
CA ALA A 166 16.96 7.90 -14.48
C ALA A 166 16.07 7.19 -15.51
N ASP A 167 16.66 6.63 -16.58
CA ASP A 167 16.00 5.84 -17.62
C ASP A 167 15.36 4.54 -17.10
N LYS A 168 15.87 4.00 -16.00
CA LYS A 168 15.33 2.78 -15.37
C LYS A 168 14.18 3.06 -14.41
N ILE A 169 14.05 4.30 -13.93
CA ILE A 169 13.08 4.71 -12.91
C ILE A 169 11.80 5.15 -13.61
N VAL A 170 10.70 4.45 -13.37
CA VAL A 170 9.41 4.73 -13.99
C VAL A 170 8.29 4.79 -12.94
N TYR A 171 7.40 5.76 -13.12
CA TYR A 171 6.20 5.87 -12.31
C TYR A 171 5.20 4.78 -12.69
N VAL A 172 4.82 3.96 -11.72
CA VAL A 172 3.79 2.91 -11.85
C VAL A 172 2.95 2.95 -10.57
N PRO A 173 1.80 3.62 -10.56
CA PRO A 173 1.01 3.83 -9.35
C PRO A 173 0.36 2.54 -8.84
N ASN A 174 -0.19 2.59 -7.63
CA ASN A 174 -1.21 1.66 -7.18
C ASN A 174 -2.52 1.95 -7.92
N GLY A 175 -3.38 0.94 -8.04
CA GLY A 175 -4.66 1.08 -8.71
C GLY A 175 -5.84 1.15 -7.75
N MET A 176 -6.97 1.57 -8.28
CA MET A 176 -8.28 1.53 -7.62
C MET A 176 -8.97 0.18 -7.86
N LEU A 177 -9.76 -0.26 -6.91
CA LEU A 177 -10.52 -1.51 -7.01
C LEU A 177 -11.92 -1.23 -7.59
N PRO A 178 -12.22 -1.69 -8.81
CA PRO A 178 -13.57 -1.56 -9.37
C PRO A 178 -14.67 -2.16 -8.48
N SER A 179 -14.33 -3.16 -7.67
CA SER A 179 -15.26 -3.77 -6.71
C SER A 179 -15.77 -2.82 -5.63
N PHE A 180 -15.11 -1.68 -5.43
CA PHE A 180 -15.57 -0.63 -4.53
C PHE A 180 -16.45 0.43 -5.22
N SER A 181 -16.47 0.50 -6.56
CA SER A 181 -17.28 1.47 -7.32
C SER A 181 -18.75 1.04 -7.51
N GLY A 182 -19.11 -0.19 -7.13
CA GLY A 182 -20.47 -0.68 -7.19
C GLY A 182 -21.34 -0.15 -6.06
N ASP A 183 -22.67 -0.20 -6.29
CA ASP A 183 -23.62 0.02 -5.20
C ASP A 183 -23.61 -1.18 -4.24
N ILE A 184 -23.61 -0.88 -2.96
CA ILE A 184 -23.72 -1.87 -1.89
C ILE A 184 -24.76 -1.39 -0.88
N SER A 185 -25.63 -2.31 -0.42
CA SER A 185 -26.65 -1.98 0.56
C SER A 185 -26.04 -1.58 1.91
N SER A 186 -26.68 -0.64 2.59
CA SER A 186 -26.36 -0.30 3.97
C SER A 186 -26.60 -1.46 4.95
N ASP A 187 -27.31 -2.51 4.55
CA ASP A 187 -27.52 -3.71 5.37
C ASP A 187 -26.21 -4.47 5.66
N TYR A 188 -25.17 -4.23 4.84
CA TYR A 188 -23.82 -4.75 5.09
C TYR A 188 -23.01 -3.93 6.11
N LEU A 189 -23.55 -2.80 6.61
CA LEU A 189 -22.89 -2.09 7.72
C LEU A 189 -22.89 -2.98 8.97
N PRO A 190 -21.75 -3.11 9.67
CA PRO A 190 -21.68 -3.92 10.88
C PRO A 190 -22.65 -3.42 11.96
N GLN A 191 -23.63 -4.23 12.34
CA GLN A 191 -24.71 -3.84 13.25
C GLN A 191 -24.19 -3.42 14.62
N GLU A 192 -23.12 -4.05 15.10
CA GLU A 192 -22.50 -3.75 16.39
C GLU A 192 -21.89 -2.35 16.45
N LEU A 193 -21.62 -1.70 15.32
CA LEU A 193 -21.12 -0.31 15.27
C LEU A 193 -22.25 0.71 15.43
N SER A 194 -23.50 0.30 15.25
CA SER A 194 -24.67 1.19 15.34
C SER A 194 -24.48 2.48 14.56
N VAL A 195 -23.97 2.37 13.31
CA VAL A 195 -23.80 3.48 12.37
C VAL A 195 -24.84 3.41 11.26
N SER A 196 -25.17 4.55 10.67
CA SER A 196 -26.08 4.68 9.52
C SER A 196 -25.42 5.48 8.39
N PRO A 197 -25.91 5.37 7.16
CA PRO A 197 -25.36 6.14 6.04
C PRO A 197 -25.24 7.63 6.35
N GLN A 198 -24.09 8.21 5.99
CA GLN A 198 -23.74 9.62 6.17
C GLN A 198 -23.66 10.10 7.62
N ASN A 199 -23.67 9.20 8.60
CA ASN A 199 -23.63 9.53 10.04
C ASN A 199 -22.28 9.23 10.71
N TYR A 200 -21.22 8.98 9.95
CA TYR A 200 -19.90 8.71 10.52
C TYR A 200 -18.74 9.17 9.63
N VAL A 201 -17.65 9.49 10.31
CA VAL A 201 -16.32 9.67 9.74
C VAL A 201 -15.62 8.31 9.74
N LEU A 202 -14.98 7.94 8.63
CA LEU A 202 -14.26 6.66 8.49
C LEU A 202 -12.75 6.92 8.40
N THR A 203 -11.97 6.08 9.06
CA THR A 203 -10.55 5.88 8.76
C THR A 203 -10.21 4.40 8.74
N VAL A 204 -9.27 4.00 7.87
CA VAL A 204 -8.90 2.59 7.69
C VAL A 204 -7.38 2.46 7.63
N GLY A 205 -6.81 1.58 8.45
CA GLY A 205 -5.38 1.32 8.43
C GLY A 205 -4.87 0.62 9.68
N ARG A 206 -3.57 0.33 9.68
CA ARG A 206 -2.93 -0.26 10.86
C ARG A 206 -2.84 0.76 11.99
N LEU A 207 -3.04 0.30 13.24
CA LEU A 207 -2.90 1.14 14.42
C LEU A 207 -1.40 1.35 14.75
N VAL A 208 -0.77 2.24 13.99
CA VAL A 208 0.65 2.61 14.12
C VAL A 208 0.81 4.12 14.08
N PRO A 209 1.85 4.70 14.74
CA PRO A 209 2.02 6.15 14.82
C PRO A 209 2.02 6.86 13.47
N GLU A 210 2.61 6.24 12.44
CA GLU A 210 2.71 6.80 11.10
C GLU A 210 1.35 7.08 10.43
N LYS A 211 0.26 6.45 10.93
CA LYS A 211 -1.10 6.67 10.40
C LYS A 211 -1.82 7.88 11.01
N GLY A 212 -1.28 8.49 12.07
CA GLY A 212 -1.79 9.74 12.64
C GLY A 212 -3.18 9.64 13.28
N PHE A 213 -3.66 8.43 13.65
CA PHE A 213 -5.01 8.27 14.22
C PHE A 213 -5.17 8.97 15.57
N HIS A 214 -4.09 9.20 16.30
CA HIS A 214 -4.10 10.01 17.52
C HIS A 214 -4.49 11.47 17.23
N ASP A 215 -4.02 12.07 16.15
CA ASP A 215 -4.40 13.42 15.74
C ASP A 215 -5.85 13.48 15.27
N LEU A 216 -6.30 12.44 14.54
CA LEU A 216 -7.70 12.35 14.14
C LEU A 216 -8.64 12.30 15.35
N VAL A 217 -8.32 11.51 16.37
CA VAL A 217 -9.11 11.44 17.61
C VAL A 217 -9.17 12.80 18.30
N VAL A 218 -8.05 13.52 18.37
CA VAL A 218 -8.00 14.89 18.95
C VAL A 218 -8.85 15.86 18.12
N ALA A 219 -8.68 15.87 16.82
CA ALA A 219 -9.42 16.75 15.91
C ALA A 219 -10.93 16.46 15.93
N TYR A 220 -11.31 15.18 15.93
CA TYR A 220 -12.68 14.73 16.00
C TYR A 220 -13.38 15.19 17.29
N LYS A 221 -12.75 14.98 18.46
CA LYS A 221 -13.29 15.45 19.75
C LYS A 221 -13.50 16.96 19.77
N LYS A 222 -12.58 17.71 19.14
CA LYS A 222 -12.65 19.17 19.06
C LYS A 222 -13.76 19.63 18.10
N ALA A 223 -14.02 18.90 17.02
CA ALA A 223 -15.03 19.23 16.02
C ALA A 223 -16.47 19.12 16.56
N ASN A 224 -16.74 18.15 17.45
CA ASN A 224 -18.01 17.97 18.14
C ASN A 224 -19.25 18.03 17.22
N THR A 225 -19.23 17.26 16.12
CA THR A 225 -20.26 17.35 15.05
C THR A 225 -21.46 16.42 15.25
N GLY A 226 -21.42 15.52 16.25
CA GLY A 226 -22.42 14.46 16.42
C GLY A 226 -22.28 13.28 15.43
N LEU A 227 -21.36 13.33 14.47
CA LEU A 227 -21.00 12.17 13.65
C LEU A 227 -20.22 11.18 14.49
N LYS A 228 -20.35 9.87 14.25
CA LYS A 228 -19.48 8.87 14.87
C LYS A 228 -18.12 8.80 14.17
N LEU A 229 -17.07 8.41 14.88
CA LEU A 229 -15.76 8.11 14.31
C LEU A 229 -15.56 6.60 14.27
N VAL A 230 -15.44 6.02 13.08
CA VAL A 230 -15.17 4.60 12.87
C VAL A 230 -13.72 4.41 12.44
N ILE A 231 -12.97 3.66 13.24
CA ILE A 231 -11.56 3.31 12.98
C ILE A 231 -11.50 1.82 12.67
N VAL A 232 -11.20 1.50 11.40
CA VAL A 232 -11.08 0.12 10.91
C VAL A 232 -9.60 -0.26 10.84
N GLY A 233 -9.27 -1.39 11.42
CA GLY A 233 -7.93 -1.97 11.41
C GLY A 233 -7.47 -2.44 12.78
N ASP A 234 -6.23 -2.92 12.82
CA ASP A 234 -5.63 -3.45 14.05
C ASP A 234 -4.10 -3.22 14.01
N ALA A 235 -3.42 -3.44 15.12
CA ALA A 235 -1.97 -3.49 15.17
C ALA A 235 -1.47 -4.90 14.84
N ASP A 236 -0.38 -5.03 14.06
CA ASP A 236 0.28 -6.33 13.83
C ASP A 236 0.82 -6.93 15.12
N HIS A 237 1.29 -6.07 16.02
CA HIS A 237 1.69 -6.36 17.39
C HIS A 237 1.19 -5.22 18.27
N ARG A 238 0.49 -5.54 19.35
CA ARG A 238 0.05 -4.53 20.32
C ARG A 238 1.27 -3.92 21.00
N ASP A 239 1.41 -2.63 20.85
CA ASP A 239 2.42 -1.79 21.48
C ASP A 239 1.75 -0.70 22.34
N GLU A 240 2.54 0.12 23.02
CA GLU A 240 2.04 1.21 23.86
C GLU A 240 1.14 2.17 23.09
N TYR A 241 1.49 2.50 21.85
CA TYR A 241 0.71 3.38 20.99
C TYR A 241 -0.69 2.79 20.71
N SER A 242 -0.74 1.57 20.21
CA SER A 242 -2.01 0.91 19.86
C SER A 242 -2.90 0.70 21.08
N VAL A 243 -2.31 0.35 22.24
CA VAL A 243 -3.04 0.22 23.50
C VAL A 243 -3.60 1.57 23.95
N THR A 244 -2.82 2.65 23.87
CA THR A 244 -3.26 4.00 24.25
C THR A 244 -4.36 4.51 23.32
N LEU A 245 -4.25 4.23 22.03
CA LEU A 245 -5.25 4.60 21.05
C LEU A 245 -6.58 3.87 21.31
N LEU A 246 -6.54 2.56 21.55
CA LEU A 246 -7.73 1.75 21.85
C LEU A 246 -8.46 2.20 23.12
N LYS A 247 -7.77 2.78 24.12
CA LYS A 247 -8.39 3.37 25.31
C LYS A 247 -9.26 4.60 25.03
N GLN A 248 -9.20 5.16 23.81
CA GLN A 248 -10.04 6.28 23.40
C GLN A 248 -11.45 5.84 22.96
N ALA A 249 -11.71 4.53 22.89
CA ALA A 249 -13.01 3.97 22.52
C ALA A 249 -14.11 4.44 23.49
N ASN A 250 -15.24 4.83 22.92
CA ASN A 250 -16.49 5.16 23.63
C ASN A 250 -17.66 5.01 22.63
N ASP A 251 -18.87 5.49 22.99
CA ASP A 251 -20.07 5.37 22.14
C ASP A 251 -19.95 6.12 20.80
N ASP A 252 -19.06 7.10 20.70
CA ASP A 252 -18.85 7.93 19.50
C ASP A 252 -17.55 7.59 18.75
N ILE A 253 -16.57 6.97 19.40
CA ILE A 253 -15.28 6.56 18.82
C ILE A 253 -15.20 5.03 18.81
N LEU A 254 -15.44 4.45 17.65
CA LEU A 254 -15.64 3.02 17.46
C LEU A 254 -14.42 2.39 16.79
N PHE A 255 -13.83 1.40 17.44
CA PHE A 255 -12.77 0.57 16.86
C PHE A 255 -13.40 -0.71 16.30
N ALA A 256 -13.57 -0.75 14.98
CA ALA A 256 -14.23 -1.85 14.29
C ALA A 256 -13.37 -3.11 14.15
N GLY A 257 -12.08 -3.06 14.53
CA GLY A 257 -11.17 -4.16 14.26
C GLY A 257 -10.89 -4.31 12.75
N ARG A 258 -10.43 -5.48 12.34
CA ARG A 258 -10.19 -5.78 10.92
C ARG A 258 -11.51 -6.06 10.22
N ARG A 259 -11.74 -5.40 9.09
CA ARG A 259 -12.90 -5.61 8.21
C ARG A 259 -12.42 -5.88 6.79
N GLY A 260 -13.22 -6.60 6.04
CA GLY A 260 -12.97 -6.93 4.64
C GLY A 260 -14.26 -7.24 3.91
N GLY A 261 -14.17 -7.61 2.62
CA GLY A 261 -15.33 -7.97 1.81
C GLY A 261 -16.40 -6.87 1.77
N ASP A 262 -17.65 -7.25 1.86
CA ASP A 262 -18.78 -6.35 1.69
C ASP A 262 -18.99 -5.41 2.88
N GLU A 263 -18.62 -5.82 4.10
CA GLU A 263 -18.64 -4.91 5.27
C GLU A 263 -17.72 -3.70 5.06
N LEU A 264 -16.48 -3.93 4.62
CA LEU A 264 -15.53 -2.83 4.37
C LEU A 264 -15.99 -1.93 3.24
N LYS A 265 -16.54 -2.51 2.16
CA LYS A 265 -17.10 -1.73 1.04
C LYS A 265 -18.28 -0.88 1.50
N ALA A 266 -19.19 -1.43 2.30
CA ALA A 266 -20.31 -0.68 2.85
C ALA A 266 -19.84 0.45 3.77
N LEU A 267 -18.83 0.19 4.62
CA LEU A 267 -18.22 1.22 5.46
C LEU A 267 -17.62 2.37 4.65
N PHE A 268 -16.95 2.08 3.53
CA PHE A 268 -16.51 3.16 2.63
C PHE A 268 -17.68 3.87 1.98
N LYS A 269 -18.58 3.13 1.31
CA LYS A 269 -19.66 3.70 0.49
C LYS A 269 -20.58 4.64 1.27
N HIS A 270 -20.87 4.30 2.52
CA HIS A 270 -21.83 5.00 3.34
C HIS A 270 -21.22 6.01 4.34
N ALA A 271 -19.90 6.14 4.39
CA ALA A 271 -19.24 7.14 5.21
C ALA A 271 -19.55 8.56 4.72
N LYS A 272 -19.72 9.52 5.64
CA LYS A 272 -19.80 10.94 5.34
C LYS A 272 -18.51 11.43 4.69
N VAL A 273 -17.38 11.00 5.24
CA VAL A 273 -16.03 11.32 4.77
C VAL A 273 -15.05 10.26 5.24
N PHE A 274 -14.09 9.94 4.38
CA PHE A 274 -12.91 9.15 4.75
C PHE A 274 -11.76 10.09 5.09
N ILE A 275 -11.08 9.87 6.22
CA ILE A 275 -9.95 10.70 6.66
C ILE A 275 -8.68 9.86 6.75
N LEU A 276 -7.61 10.32 6.10
CA LEU A 276 -6.28 9.71 6.17
C LEU A 276 -5.26 10.73 6.73
N PRO A 277 -5.02 10.76 8.05
CA PRO A 277 -4.15 11.74 8.70
C PRO A 277 -2.69 11.30 8.74
N SER A 278 -2.25 10.52 7.76
CA SER A 278 -0.95 9.85 7.77
C SER A 278 0.23 10.82 7.70
N TYR A 279 1.29 10.53 8.45
CA TYR A 279 2.60 11.16 8.37
C TYR A 279 3.49 10.55 7.28
N HIS A 280 3.20 9.31 6.89
CA HIS A 280 4.00 8.59 5.89
C HIS A 280 3.16 7.59 5.11
N GLU A 281 3.26 7.66 3.77
CA GLU A 281 2.67 6.74 2.80
C GLU A 281 3.62 6.49 1.62
N GLY A 282 3.24 5.54 0.77
CA GLY A 282 3.84 5.39 -0.56
C GLY A 282 2.96 6.02 -1.64
N LEU A 283 1.86 5.37 -1.96
CA LEU A 283 0.63 5.88 -2.57
C LEU A 283 -0.49 5.11 -1.88
N PRO A 284 -1.34 5.75 -1.08
CA PRO A 284 -2.21 5.05 -0.15
C PRO A 284 -3.37 4.36 -0.88
N ILE A 285 -3.32 3.04 -0.99
CA ILE A 285 -4.38 2.22 -1.62
C ILE A 285 -5.73 2.49 -0.94
N VAL A 286 -5.74 2.65 0.38
CA VAL A 286 -6.96 2.90 1.15
C VAL A 286 -7.66 4.21 0.79
N ALA A 287 -6.92 5.25 0.40
CA ALA A 287 -7.51 6.48 -0.11
C ALA A 287 -8.10 6.27 -1.52
N LEU A 288 -7.41 5.47 -2.35
CA LEU A 288 -7.94 5.09 -3.67
C LEU A 288 -9.20 4.22 -3.55
N GLU A 289 -9.30 3.34 -2.54
CA GLU A 289 -10.50 2.56 -2.22
C GLU A 289 -11.66 3.48 -1.82
N ALA A 290 -11.42 4.48 -0.96
CA ALA A 290 -12.44 5.46 -0.58
C ALA A 290 -12.96 6.24 -1.80
N ILE A 291 -12.06 6.73 -2.66
CA ILE A 291 -12.42 7.43 -3.90
C ILE A 291 -13.19 6.50 -4.84
N SER A 292 -12.78 5.24 -4.96
CA SER A 292 -13.49 4.24 -5.77
C SER A 292 -14.93 4.02 -5.30
N ALA A 293 -15.15 4.01 -3.99
CA ALA A 293 -16.48 3.90 -3.39
C ALA A 293 -17.35 5.15 -3.56
N GLY A 294 -16.79 6.27 -4.05
CA GLY A 294 -17.46 7.56 -4.16
C GLY A 294 -17.50 8.35 -2.86
N THR A 295 -16.69 7.97 -1.90
CA THR A 295 -16.61 8.64 -0.61
C THR A 295 -15.74 9.87 -0.71
N ASN A 296 -16.20 10.99 -0.17
CA ASN A 296 -15.37 12.18 0.01
C ASN A 296 -14.14 11.88 0.87
N VAL A 297 -13.00 12.49 0.57
CA VAL A 297 -11.76 12.25 1.30
C VAL A 297 -11.17 13.52 1.89
N LEU A 298 -10.61 13.41 3.10
CA LEU A 298 -9.72 14.39 3.71
C LEU A 298 -8.37 13.71 3.97
N LEU A 299 -7.31 14.25 3.41
CA LEU A 299 -5.97 13.68 3.39
C LEU A 299 -4.97 14.66 3.99
N SER A 300 -4.01 14.19 4.78
CA SER A 300 -2.87 15.03 5.15
C SER A 300 -2.08 15.43 3.89
N ASP A 301 -1.46 16.61 3.89
CA ASP A 301 -0.76 17.22 2.74
C ASP A 301 0.65 16.68 2.48
N ILE A 302 0.91 15.44 2.86
CA ILE A 302 2.17 14.76 2.53
C ILE A 302 2.25 14.47 1.02
N ALA A 303 3.46 14.48 0.46
CA ALA A 303 3.66 14.32 -0.98
C ALA A 303 2.94 13.10 -1.60
N PRO A 304 2.93 11.88 -0.99
CA PRO A 304 2.19 10.75 -1.55
C PRO A 304 0.66 10.96 -1.62
N ASN A 305 0.10 11.72 -0.71
CA ASN A 305 -1.32 12.05 -0.74
C ASN A 305 -1.62 13.12 -1.81
N LEU A 306 -0.71 14.11 -1.95
CA LEU A 306 -0.81 15.12 -3.02
C LEU A 306 -0.67 14.50 -4.42
N ASP A 307 0.08 13.41 -4.58
CA ASP A 307 0.20 12.66 -5.83
C ASP A 307 -1.15 12.06 -6.31
N ILE A 308 -2.15 11.95 -5.44
CA ILE A 308 -3.52 11.57 -5.79
C ILE A 308 -4.17 12.65 -6.66
N GLU A 309 -3.83 13.94 -6.43
CA GLU A 309 -4.41 15.10 -7.13
C GLU A 309 -5.93 15.24 -6.87
N ALA A 310 -6.34 15.06 -5.60
CA ALA A 310 -7.70 15.33 -5.14
C ALA A 310 -7.98 16.86 -5.11
N PRO A 311 -9.24 17.31 -5.00
CA PRO A 311 -9.58 18.72 -4.84
C PRO A 311 -8.82 19.38 -3.68
N THR A 312 -8.51 20.66 -3.79
CA THR A 312 -7.72 21.42 -2.80
C THR A 312 -8.32 21.32 -1.39
N ASP A 313 -9.65 21.36 -1.29
CA ASP A 313 -10.36 21.24 -0.01
C ASP A 313 -10.18 19.87 0.66
N SER A 314 -9.76 18.85 -0.08
CA SER A 314 -9.47 17.52 0.45
C SER A 314 -8.19 17.46 1.29
N TYR A 315 -7.37 18.52 1.32
CA TYR A 315 -6.09 18.47 2.03
C TYR A 315 -6.08 19.31 3.29
N PHE A 316 -5.35 18.84 4.28
CA PHE A 316 -5.06 19.58 5.52
C PHE A 316 -3.58 19.38 5.92
N PRO A 317 -2.96 20.37 6.61
CA PRO A 317 -1.57 20.23 7.04
C PRO A 317 -1.38 19.04 7.99
N VAL A 318 -0.37 18.21 7.70
CA VAL A 318 -0.07 17.02 8.51
C VAL A 318 0.22 17.41 9.96
N GLY A 319 -0.44 16.73 10.92
CA GLY A 319 -0.30 17.01 12.36
C GLY A 319 -1.10 18.21 12.85
N ASP A 320 -1.73 19.00 11.98
CA ASP A 320 -2.57 20.13 12.40
C ASP A 320 -3.99 19.67 12.74
N THR A 321 -4.18 19.32 14.00
CA THR A 321 -5.47 18.91 14.56
C THR A 321 -6.52 20.04 14.53
N GLY A 322 -6.10 21.30 14.53
CA GLY A 322 -6.99 22.45 14.44
C GLY A 322 -7.59 22.61 13.05
N SER A 323 -6.75 22.57 12.02
CA SER A 323 -7.19 22.59 10.62
C SER A 323 -8.10 21.39 10.31
N LEU A 324 -7.71 20.18 10.75
CA LEU A 324 -8.52 18.99 10.55
C LEU A 324 -9.88 19.10 11.26
N SER A 325 -9.90 19.59 12.52
CA SER A 325 -11.13 19.82 13.26
C SER A 325 -12.07 20.77 12.53
N ASN A 326 -11.54 21.90 12.01
CA ASN A 326 -12.33 22.87 11.25
C ASN A 326 -12.92 22.25 9.98
N LYS A 327 -12.16 21.41 9.26
CA LYS A 327 -12.68 20.71 8.08
C LYS A 327 -13.77 19.70 8.43
N ILE A 328 -13.63 18.96 9.53
CA ILE A 328 -14.68 18.04 10.01
C ILE A 328 -15.95 18.81 10.38
N THR A 329 -15.82 19.94 11.09
CA THR A 329 -16.96 20.80 11.49
C THR A 329 -17.71 21.35 10.27
N ASN A 330 -16.98 21.75 9.24
CA ASN A 330 -17.55 22.41 8.05
C ASN A 330 -17.65 21.45 6.86
N ILE A 331 -17.72 20.15 7.07
CA ILE A 331 -17.62 19.13 6.02
C ILE A 331 -18.61 19.32 4.87
N ASP A 332 -19.82 19.79 5.16
CA ASP A 332 -20.87 20.01 4.17
C ASP A 332 -20.63 21.25 3.28
N SER A 333 -19.74 22.15 3.68
CA SER A 333 -19.38 23.34 2.91
C SER A 333 -18.15 23.19 2.03
N LEU A 334 -17.42 22.05 2.15
CA LEU A 334 -16.20 21.81 1.40
C LEU A 334 -16.49 21.29 -0.02
N SER A 335 -15.70 21.74 -0.98
CA SER A 335 -15.75 21.26 -2.37
C SER A 335 -14.91 19.99 -2.53
N LEU A 336 -15.46 18.85 -2.10
CA LEU A 336 -14.77 17.53 -2.09
C LEU A 336 -15.13 16.64 -3.29
N GLY A 337 -16.01 17.08 -4.18
CA GLY A 337 -16.47 16.30 -5.32
C GLY A 337 -15.31 15.91 -6.25
N MET A 338 -15.26 14.63 -6.61
CA MET A 338 -14.22 14.06 -7.46
C MET A 338 -14.78 13.54 -8.78
N ASP A 339 -14.00 13.68 -9.84
CA ASP A 339 -14.22 12.97 -11.10
C ASP A 339 -13.83 11.49 -10.94
N GLN A 340 -14.76 10.68 -10.41
CA GLN A 340 -14.55 9.24 -10.23
C GLN A 340 -14.14 8.53 -11.51
N ALA A 341 -14.71 8.90 -12.66
CA ALA A 341 -14.43 8.24 -13.95
C ALA A 341 -12.98 8.51 -14.37
N GLY A 342 -12.51 9.75 -14.25
CA GLY A 342 -11.12 10.11 -14.52
C GLY A 342 -10.15 9.43 -13.57
N PHE A 343 -10.49 9.35 -12.28
CA PHE A 343 -9.66 8.62 -11.30
C PHE A 343 -9.60 7.12 -11.59
N LEU A 344 -10.73 6.46 -11.90
CA LEU A 344 -10.78 5.05 -12.28
C LEU A 344 -9.95 4.78 -13.55
N GLN A 345 -9.91 5.72 -14.48
CA GLN A 345 -9.09 5.60 -15.67
C GLN A 345 -7.60 5.75 -15.37
N LYS A 346 -7.23 6.74 -14.51
CA LYS A 346 -5.84 7.03 -14.11
C LYS A 346 -5.24 5.90 -13.29
N PHE A 347 -6.00 5.35 -12.36
CA PHE A 347 -5.56 4.32 -11.40
C PHE A 347 -6.14 2.92 -11.72
N ASN A 348 -6.25 2.57 -12.99
CA ASN A 348 -6.82 1.30 -13.45
C ASN A 348 -5.81 0.16 -13.32
N TRP A 349 -6.13 -0.86 -12.51
CA TRP A 349 -5.25 -2.01 -12.29
C TRP A 349 -4.93 -2.81 -13.55
N ASP A 350 -5.84 -2.93 -14.51
CA ASP A 350 -5.59 -3.70 -15.73
C ASP A 350 -4.55 -2.99 -16.61
N ARG A 351 -4.65 -1.66 -16.72
CA ARG A 351 -3.63 -0.82 -17.39
C ARG A 351 -2.28 -0.86 -16.67
N ILE A 352 -2.30 -0.79 -15.32
CA ILE A 352 -1.08 -0.84 -14.50
C ILE A 352 -0.39 -2.19 -14.68
N ALA A 353 -1.14 -3.29 -14.65
CA ALA A 353 -0.60 -4.63 -14.85
C ALA A 353 -0.03 -4.80 -16.26
N GLN A 354 -0.74 -4.32 -17.28
CA GLN A 354 -0.27 -4.36 -18.66
C GLN A 354 1.04 -3.57 -18.82
N SER A 355 1.05 -2.29 -18.37
CA SER A 355 2.27 -1.46 -18.45
C SER A 355 3.45 -2.08 -17.70
N THR A 356 3.22 -2.63 -16.51
CA THR A 356 4.26 -3.32 -15.74
C THR A 356 4.82 -4.49 -16.51
N GLN A 357 3.95 -5.29 -17.13
CA GLN A 357 4.35 -6.44 -17.93
C GLN A 357 5.13 -6.01 -19.19
N ASP A 358 4.71 -4.95 -19.86
CA ASP A 358 5.38 -4.42 -21.06
C ASP A 358 6.79 -3.93 -20.72
N TYR A 359 6.96 -3.17 -19.62
CA TYR A 359 8.29 -2.77 -19.15
C TYR A 359 9.20 -3.95 -18.84
N ILE A 360 8.65 -5.03 -18.26
CA ILE A 360 9.43 -6.23 -17.95
C ILE A 360 9.76 -6.98 -19.24
N SER A 361 8.82 -7.11 -20.18
CA SER A 361 9.00 -7.80 -21.46
C SER A 361 10.07 -7.11 -22.31
N ALA A 362 10.08 -5.78 -22.35
CA ALA A 362 11.08 -4.99 -23.05
C ALA A 362 12.53 -5.23 -22.58
N LEU A 363 12.72 -5.83 -21.38
CA LEU A 363 14.05 -6.25 -20.93
C LEU A 363 14.63 -7.42 -21.75
N PHE A 364 13.79 -8.15 -22.49
CA PHE A 364 14.15 -9.33 -23.27
C PHE A 364 14.17 -9.06 -24.76
N ASP A 365 13.57 -7.96 -25.20
CA ASP A 365 13.65 -7.55 -26.59
C ASP A 365 15.11 -7.26 -26.94
N LYS A 366 15.65 -8.00 -27.88
CA LYS A 366 16.98 -7.70 -28.41
C LYS A 366 16.91 -6.30 -29.04
N LYS A 367 17.72 -5.36 -28.52
CA LYS A 367 18.02 -4.17 -29.31
C LYS A 367 18.52 -4.67 -30.66
N VAL A 368 17.70 -4.55 -31.69
CA VAL A 368 18.17 -4.63 -33.07
C VAL A 368 19.07 -3.38 -33.25
N ASN A 369 20.38 -3.59 -33.09
CA ASN A 369 21.38 -2.58 -33.44
C ASN A 369 21.54 -2.59 -34.94
#